data_cc603881b44fec3d4ce3be6ab4b53e1e
#
_entry.id   cc603881b44fec3d4ce3be6ab4b53e1e
#
_cell.length_a   1.000
_cell.length_b   1.000
_cell.length_c   1.000
_cell.angle_alpha   90.00
_cell.angle_beta   90.00
_cell.angle_gamma   90.00
#
_symmetry.space_group_name_H-M   'P 1'
#
loop_
_entity.id
_entity.type
_entity.pdbx_description
1 polymer ?
#
loop_
_entity_poly.entity_id
_entity_poly.type
_entity_poly.pdbx_seq_one_letter_code
_entity_poly.pdbx_strand_id
1 'polypeptide(L)'
;MKRLVWIDISKALAISFVVYFHFFRTVFENYEPPPPDWTGLIAGTVSFLRAAWWEISGLGFHAVGAFIILSGWTLMESTARHAAKGELAWTGWYRARFVRLYPMYWVAHIVYLVSPFVAKLEPVDSRIILSLLGLRFINIEMNFMYLNAAWWYFSMLIQFYLIFPLLFWAARKFGAWPFLIAACAVGFFVRYLFLGPWAQNGLWVLGGFAVCRLPEFALGMVLAMWYAKPESRADGFLLRGLGLVAGVVLYPAALWLYDYSYVFVDFATGTCCFLVIVGLAGLIARFTWLAKITSVVGVYSYGLYLTHQPYVIWLGLHIRPQPILIFLLIFLITLAILSAWGTVLEKGTNSLVNRLLSRRKAVAI
;
A
#
# COMPACT_ATOMS: atom_id res chain seq x y z
N MET A 1 22.80 -0.42 -11.39
CA MET A 1 22.59 -0.84 -9.98
C MET A 1 21.68 -2.06 -9.97
N LYS A 2 22.02 -3.09 -9.20
CA LYS A 2 21.15 -4.26 -9.00
C LYS A 2 19.83 -3.82 -8.38
N ARG A 3 18.73 -4.41 -8.82
CA ARG A 3 17.38 -4.21 -8.25
C ARG A 3 17.43 -4.57 -6.76
N LEU A 4 16.86 -3.72 -5.92
CA LEU A 4 16.86 -3.94 -4.47
C LEU A 4 15.76 -4.96 -4.12
N VAL A 5 16.15 -6.22 -4.00
CA VAL A 5 15.25 -7.36 -3.72
C VAL A 5 14.39 -7.13 -2.47
N TRP A 6 14.94 -6.50 -1.44
CA TRP A 6 14.19 -6.22 -0.21
C TRP A 6 13.02 -5.23 -0.43
N ILE A 7 13.08 -4.32 -1.43
CA ILE A 7 11.95 -3.44 -1.76
C ILE A 7 10.79 -4.26 -2.36
N ASP A 8 11.11 -5.22 -3.23
CA ASP A 8 10.07 -6.09 -3.79
C ASP A 8 9.45 -6.98 -2.70
N ILE A 9 10.27 -7.55 -1.81
CA ILE A 9 9.79 -8.30 -0.65
C ILE A 9 8.92 -7.41 0.25
N SER A 10 9.32 -6.17 0.50
CA SER A 10 8.53 -5.21 1.30
C SER A 10 7.16 -4.94 0.68
N LYS A 11 7.08 -4.80 -0.65
CA LYS A 11 5.80 -4.64 -1.35
C LYS A 11 4.93 -5.89 -1.23
N ALA A 12 5.54 -7.09 -1.32
CA ALA A 12 4.81 -8.34 -1.13
C ALA A 12 4.23 -8.46 0.28
N LEU A 13 5.01 -8.14 1.30
CA LEU A 13 4.55 -8.15 2.69
C LEU A 13 3.44 -7.12 2.92
N ALA A 14 3.62 -5.90 2.43
CA ALA A 14 2.64 -4.85 2.60
C ALA A 14 1.29 -5.22 1.96
N ILE A 15 1.27 -5.76 0.73
CA ILE A 15 0.01 -6.22 0.12
C ILE A 15 -0.57 -7.42 0.85
N SER A 16 0.26 -8.35 1.34
CA SER A 16 -0.23 -9.49 2.11
C SER A 16 -0.93 -9.06 3.39
N PHE A 17 -0.43 -8.04 4.09
CA PHE A 17 -1.07 -7.47 5.26
C PHE A 17 -2.40 -6.79 4.92
N VAL A 18 -2.47 -6.06 3.80
CA VAL A 18 -3.73 -5.45 3.33
C VAL A 18 -4.77 -6.52 2.98
N VAL A 19 -4.37 -7.57 2.24
CA VAL A 19 -5.27 -8.70 1.90
C VAL A 19 -5.74 -9.42 3.17
N TYR A 20 -4.83 -9.63 4.14
CA TYR A 20 -5.15 -10.23 5.42
C TYR A 20 -6.19 -9.40 6.19
N PHE A 21 -5.98 -8.10 6.29
CA PHE A 21 -6.90 -7.19 6.95
C PHE A 21 -8.31 -7.26 6.37
N HIS A 22 -8.44 -7.17 5.03
CA HIS A 22 -9.74 -7.25 4.39
C HIS A 22 -10.39 -8.62 4.60
N PHE A 23 -9.62 -9.71 4.51
CA PHE A 23 -10.14 -11.05 4.76
C PHE A 23 -10.59 -11.23 6.21
N PHE A 24 -9.76 -10.81 7.18
CA PHE A 24 -10.08 -10.84 8.59
C PHE A 24 -11.36 -10.04 8.90
N ARG A 25 -11.39 -8.79 8.45
CA ARG A 25 -12.55 -7.91 8.70
C ARG A 25 -13.85 -8.49 8.14
N THR A 26 -13.83 -9.08 6.95
CA THR A 26 -15.03 -9.64 6.35
C THR A 26 -15.50 -10.92 7.05
N VAL A 27 -14.56 -11.82 7.40
CA VAL A 27 -14.92 -13.08 8.08
C VAL A 27 -15.42 -12.84 9.51
N PHE A 28 -14.85 -11.83 10.20
CA PHE A 28 -15.14 -11.54 11.60
C PHE A 28 -15.96 -10.25 11.81
N GLU A 29 -16.62 -9.73 10.78
CA GLU A 29 -17.37 -8.47 10.83
C GLU A 29 -18.42 -8.44 11.95
N ASN A 30 -19.14 -9.55 12.12
CA ASN A 30 -20.21 -9.70 13.13
C ASN A 30 -19.80 -10.65 14.28
N TYR A 31 -18.49 -10.88 14.46
CA TYR A 31 -18.00 -11.76 15.51
C TYR A 31 -17.46 -10.94 16.68
N GLU A 32 -18.07 -11.11 17.83
CA GLU A 32 -17.55 -10.59 19.09
C GLU A 32 -16.69 -11.68 19.76
N PRO A 33 -15.39 -11.43 19.99
CA PRO A 33 -14.58 -12.38 20.72
C PRO A 33 -15.15 -12.54 22.15
N PRO A 34 -15.17 -13.78 22.67
CA PRO A 34 -15.61 -13.98 24.06
C PRO A 34 -14.72 -13.17 25.01
N PRO A 35 -15.29 -12.72 26.14
CA PRO A 35 -14.53 -11.95 27.13
C PRO A 35 -13.29 -12.72 27.57
N PRO A 36 -12.19 -12.02 27.91
CA PRO A 36 -10.97 -12.66 28.34
C PRO A 36 -11.21 -13.40 29.69
N ASP A 37 -10.72 -14.63 29.76
CA ASP A 37 -10.71 -15.43 30.96
C ASP A 37 -9.30 -15.37 31.59
N TRP A 38 -9.21 -14.78 32.78
CA TRP A 38 -7.99 -14.61 33.55
C TRP A 38 -7.90 -15.54 34.75
N THR A 39 -8.77 -16.55 34.85
CA THR A 39 -8.91 -17.41 36.05
C THR A 39 -7.78 -18.39 36.29
N GLY A 40 -6.81 -18.47 35.36
CA GLY A 40 -5.62 -19.32 35.49
C GLY A 40 -4.60 -19.08 34.44
N LEU A 41 -3.38 -19.63 34.61
CA LEU A 41 -2.25 -19.42 33.71
C LEU A 41 -2.59 -19.81 32.25
N ILE A 42 -3.21 -20.95 32.03
CA ILE A 42 -3.55 -21.47 30.70
C ILE A 42 -4.65 -20.61 30.08
N ALA A 43 -5.76 -20.37 30.81
CA ALA A 43 -6.86 -19.55 30.32
C ALA A 43 -6.42 -18.11 30.05
N GLY A 44 -5.63 -17.51 30.92
CA GLY A 44 -5.05 -16.19 30.76
C GLY A 44 -4.11 -16.11 29.56
N THR A 45 -3.26 -17.12 29.34
CA THR A 45 -2.37 -17.16 28.16
C THR A 45 -3.17 -17.25 26.86
N VAL A 46 -4.19 -18.10 26.79
CA VAL A 46 -5.06 -18.22 25.60
C VAL A 46 -5.82 -16.92 25.34
N SER A 47 -6.34 -16.27 26.38
CA SER A 47 -7.03 -14.98 26.27
C SER A 47 -6.10 -13.88 25.78
N PHE A 48 -4.87 -13.82 26.31
CA PHE A 48 -3.84 -12.88 25.85
C PHE A 48 -3.48 -13.10 24.37
N LEU A 49 -3.21 -14.35 23.96
CA LEU A 49 -2.87 -14.66 22.58
C LEU A 49 -4.01 -14.34 21.62
N ARG A 50 -5.26 -14.53 22.03
CA ARG A 50 -6.45 -14.18 21.24
C ARG A 50 -6.56 -12.65 21.09
N ALA A 51 -6.42 -11.91 22.18
CA ALA A 51 -6.44 -10.45 22.15
C ALA A 51 -5.30 -9.91 21.28
N ALA A 52 -4.08 -10.40 21.46
CA ALA A 52 -2.94 -10.01 20.64
C ALA A 52 -3.15 -10.32 19.15
N TRP A 53 -3.72 -11.49 18.81
CA TRP A 53 -4.07 -11.83 17.43
C TRP A 53 -5.10 -10.86 16.84
N TRP A 54 -6.10 -10.48 17.62
CA TRP A 54 -7.14 -9.54 17.19
C TRP A 54 -6.54 -8.18 16.87
N GLU A 55 -5.71 -7.64 17.75
CA GLU A 55 -5.03 -6.36 17.56
C GLU A 55 -4.04 -6.41 16.38
N ILE A 56 -3.25 -7.47 16.28
CA ILE A 56 -2.31 -7.67 15.17
C ILE A 56 -3.05 -7.76 13.83
N SER A 57 -4.26 -8.30 13.81
CA SER A 57 -5.08 -8.39 12.59
C SER A 57 -5.50 -7.01 12.06
N GLY A 58 -5.55 -5.99 12.92
CA GLY A 58 -5.75 -4.60 12.52
C GLY A 58 -4.56 -3.95 11.80
N LEU A 59 -3.33 -4.49 11.99
CA LEU A 59 -2.09 -3.95 11.38
C LEU A 59 -2.17 -3.79 9.87
N GLY A 60 -2.90 -4.66 9.19
CA GLY A 60 -3.03 -4.63 7.74
C GLY A 60 -3.63 -3.32 7.21
N PHE A 61 -4.47 -2.64 7.98
CA PHE A 61 -4.97 -1.31 7.66
C PHE A 61 -3.83 -0.28 7.53
N HIS A 62 -2.86 -0.32 8.45
CA HIS A 62 -1.73 0.60 8.48
C HIS A 62 -0.62 0.26 7.46
N ALA A 63 -0.66 -0.94 6.87
CA ALA A 63 0.25 -1.32 5.78
C ALA A 63 0.10 -0.43 4.54
N VAL A 64 -1.04 0.24 4.38
CA VAL A 64 -1.24 1.24 3.33
C VAL A 64 -0.28 2.42 3.50
N GLY A 65 -0.02 2.88 4.74
CA GLY A 65 1.01 3.89 5.02
C GLY A 65 2.39 3.44 4.57
N ALA A 66 2.76 2.17 4.82
CA ALA A 66 4.00 1.60 4.33
C ALA A 66 4.06 1.57 2.78
N PHE A 67 2.94 1.30 2.10
CA PHE A 67 2.87 1.41 0.63
C PHE A 67 3.09 2.83 0.13
N ILE A 68 2.55 3.83 0.81
CA ILE A 68 2.74 5.24 0.45
C ILE A 68 4.22 5.61 0.58
N ILE A 69 4.88 5.21 1.68
CA ILE A 69 6.32 5.40 1.88
C ILE A 69 7.14 4.70 0.78
N LEU A 70 6.84 3.42 0.48
CA LEU A 70 7.50 2.67 -0.59
C LEU A 70 7.27 3.29 -1.97
N SER A 71 6.12 3.92 -2.21
CA SER A 71 5.82 4.62 -3.46
C SER A 71 6.64 5.89 -3.60
N GLY A 72 6.73 6.71 -2.56
CA GLY A 72 7.62 7.87 -2.51
C GLY A 72 9.07 7.48 -2.75
N TRP A 73 9.55 6.41 -2.09
CA TRP A 73 10.89 5.87 -2.28
C TRP A 73 11.16 5.49 -3.73
N THR A 74 10.34 4.59 -4.28
CA THR A 74 10.61 4.05 -5.62
C THR A 74 10.48 5.09 -6.71
N LEU A 75 9.59 6.07 -6.52
CA LEU A 75 9.41 7.16 -7.44
C LEU A 75 10.62 8.11 -7.42
N MET A 76 11.06 8.51 -6.23
CA MET A 76 12.26 9.35 -6.04
C MET A 76 13.50 8.67 -6.60
N GLU A 77 13.77 7.41 -6.24
CA GLU A 77 14.92 6.65 -6.70
C GLU A 77 14.95 6.52 -8.22
N SER A 78 13.81 6.14 -8.85
CA SER A 78 13.75 5.96 -10.31
C SER A 78 13.93 7.28 -11.04
N THR A 79 13.34 8.37 -10.57
CA THR A 79 13.42 9.69 -11.20
C THR A 79 14.81 10.31 -11.04
N ALA A 80 15.41 10.18 -9.85
CA ALA A 80 16.78 10.65 -9.61
C ALA A 80 17.81 9.94 -10.52
N ARG A 81 17.60 8.64 -10.79
CA ARG A 81 18.47 7.91 -11.75
C ARG A 81 18.39 8.44 -13.19
N HIS A 82 17.18 8.76 -13.68
CA HIS A 82 17.01 9.35 -15.01
C HIS A 82 17.57 10.78 -15.06
N ALA A 83 17.35 11.56 -14.00
CA ALA A 83 17.90 12.92 -13.90
C ALA A 83 19.44 12.91 -13.89
N ALA A 84 20.08 11.98 -13.18
CA ALA A 84 21.54 11.84 -13.13
C ALA A 84 22.16 11.47 -14.47
N LYS A 85 21.40 10.85 -15.38
CA LYS A 85 21.82 10.53 -16.76
C LYS A 85 21.49 11.62 -17.76
N GLY A 86 20.85 12.71 -17.36
CA GLY A 86 20.35 13.74 -18.28
C GLY A 86 19.14 13.31 -19.11
N GLU A 87 18.50 12.17 -18.77
CA GLU A 87 17.40 11.54 -19.53
C GLU A 87 16.01 11.95 -19.02
N LEU A 88 15.91 12.86 -18.04
CA LEU A 88 14.63 13.22 -17.41
C LEU A 88 13.86 14.21 -18.30
N ALA A 89 12.85 13.70 -19.01
CA ALA A 89 11.83 14.49 -19.67
C ALA A 89 10.47 14.20 -19.01
N TRP A 90 9.81 15.23 -18.47
CA TRP A 90 8.54 15.05 -17.72
C TRP A 90 7.42 14.45 -18.57
N THR A 91 7.32 14.80 -19.85
CA THR A 91 6.35 14.19 -20.78
C THR A 91 6.57 12.68 -20.91
N GLY A 92 7.82 12.26 -21.09
CA GLY A 92 8.20 10.85 -21.11
C GLY A 92 7.94 10.15 -19.77
N TRP A 93 8.20 10.85 -18.67
CA TRP A 93 7.94 10.38 -17.32
C TRP A 93 6.45 10.09 -17.09
N TYR A 94 5.55 11.05 -17.40
CA TYR A 94 4.10 10.86 -17.30
C TYR A 94 3.59 9.73 -18.20
N ARG A 95 4.07 9.68 -19.45
CA ARG A 95 3.72 8.59 -20.38
C ARG A 95 4.09 7.23 -19.81
N ALA A 96 5.28 7.09 -19.23
CA ALA A 96 5.74 5.83 -18.63
C ALA A 96 4.86 5.42 -17.43
N ARG A 97 4.39 6.36 -16.60
CA ARG A 97 3.49 6.10 -15.49
C ARG A 97 2.09 5.69 -15.97
N PHE A 98 1.56 6.41 -16.96
CA PHE A 98 0.28 6.06 -17.56
C PHE A 98 0.29 4.63 -18.14
N VAL A 99 1.29 4.32 -18.97
CA VAL A 99 1.45 2.99 -19.59
C VAL A 99 1.61 1.87 -18.54
N ARG A 100 2.24 2.17 -17.40
CA ARG A 100 2.42 1.20 -16.33
C ARG A 100 1.13 0.95 -15.54
N LEU A 101 0.31 1.98 -15.29
CA LEU A 101 -0.79 1.90 -14.33
C LEU A 101 -2.14 1.63 -14.97
N TYR A 102 -2.50 2.42 -15.98
CA TYR A 102 -3.87 2.41 -16.53
C TYR A 102 -4.26 1.10 -17.21
N PRO A 103 -3.41 0.44 -18.00
CA PRO A 103 -3.84 -0.81 -18.66
C PRO A 103 -4.28 -1.87 -17.67
N MET A 104 -3.51 -2.10 -16.59
CA MET A 104 -3.88 -3.06 -15.56
C MET A 104 -5.10 -2.60 -14.74
N TYR A 105 -5.25 -1.29 -14.53
CA TYR A 105 -6.42 -0.72 -13.86
C TYR A 105 -7.70 -0.96 -14.67
N TRP A 106 -7.66 -0.80 -15.98
CA TRP A 106 -8.79 -1.11 -16.87
C TRP A 106 -9.08 -2.61 -16.92
N VAL A 107 -8.05 -3.45 -16.95
CA VAL A 107 -8.22 -4.92 -16.85
C VAL A 107 -8.90 -5.29 -15.53
N ALA A 108 -8.55 -4.64 -14.42
CA ALA A 108 -9.20 -4.87 -13.13
C ALA A 108 -10.69 -4.49 -13.15
N HIS A 109 -11.10 -3.42 -13.86
CA HIS A 109 -12.51 -3.10 -14.08
C HIS A 109 -13.24 -4.20 -14.87
N ILE A 110 -12.63 -4.68 -15.96
CA ILE A 110 -13.21 -5.78 -16.75
C ILE A 110 -13.36 -7.02 -15.87
N VAL A 111 -12.32 -7.39 -15.13
CA VAL A 111 -12.37 -8.54 -14.21
C VAL A 111 -13.47 -8.39 -13.18
N TYR A 112 -13.63 -7.21 -12.59
CA TYR A 112 -14.71 -6.92 -11.64
C TYR A 112 -16.11 -7.12 -12.27
N LEU A 113 -16.29 -6.65 -13.51
CA LEU A 113 -17.58 -6.70 -14.19
C LEU A 113 -17.98 -8.12 -14.59
N VAL A 114 -17.02 -8.94 -15.06
CA VAL A 114 -17.30 -10.25 -15.65
C VAL A 114 -17.17 -11.41 -14.68
N SER A 115 -16.42 -11.28 -13.60
CA SER A 115 -16.18 -12.38 -12.66
C SER A 115 -17.43 -12.67 -11.82
N PRO A 116 -17.83 -13.94 -11.70
CA PRO A 116 -18.93 -14.35 -10.80
C PRO A 116 -18.48 -14.44 -9.32
N PHE A 117 -17.17 -14.44 -9.05
CA PHE A 117 -16.58 -14.62 -7.71
C PHE A 117 -16.18 -13.28 -7.06
N VAL A 118 -16.85 -12.18 -7.42
CA VAL A 118 -16.65 -10.88 -6.79
C VAL A 118 -17.93 -10.40 -6.13
N ALA A 119 -17.77 -9.79 -4.95
CA ALA A 119 -18.89 -9.12 -4.30
C ALA A 119 -19.22 -7.83 -5.06
N LYS A 120 -20.41 -7.78 -5.67
CA LYS A 120 -20.94 -6.60 -6.36
C LYS A 120 -21.83 -5.84 -5.38
N LEU A 121 -21.24 -4.90 -4.66
CA LEU A 121 -21.92 -4.17 -3.59
C LEU A 121 -22.78 -3.02 -4.12
N GLU A 122 -22.43 -2.46 -5.29
CA GLU A 122 -23.18 -1.38 -5.93
C GLU A 122 -23.45 -1.65 -7.41
N PRO A 123 -24.55 -1.10 -7.95
CA PRO A 123 -24.84 -1.17 -9.37
C PRO A 123 -23.85 -0.37 -10.20
N VAL A 124 -23.63 -0.82 -11.42
CA VAL A 124 -22.80 -0.09 -12.39
C VAL A 124 -23.63 1.02 -13.03
N ASP A 125 -23.15 2.26 -12.94
CA ASP A 125 -23.77 3.45 -13.50
C ASP A 125 -22.76 4.37 -14.18
N SER A 126 -23.15 5.61 -14.51
CA SER A 126 -22.29 6.59 -15.19
C SER A 126 -21.01 6.95 -14.44
N ARG A 127 -20.94 6.71 -13.11
CA ARG A 127 -19.74 6.91 -12.29
C ARG A 127 -18.55 6.06 -12.77
N ILE A 128 -18.81 4.99 -13.54
CA ILE A 128 -17.76 4.15 -14.12
C ILE A 128 -16.80 4.94 -15.01
N ILE A 129 -17.27 5.99 -15.69
CA ILE A 129 -16.44 6.83 -16.55
C ILE A 129 -15.38 7.55 -15.71
N LEU A 130 -15.77 8.17 -14.61
CA LEU A 130 -14.83 8.83 -13.69
C LEU A 130 -13.88 7.81 -13.04
N SER A 131 -14.39 6.61 -12.72
CA SER A 131 -13.55 5.53 -12.22
C SER A 131 -12.47 5.13 -13.23
N LEU A 132 -12.84 4.87 -14.48
CA LEU A 132 -11.90 4.49 -15.55
C LEU A 132 -10.85 5.59 -15.83
N LEU A 133 -11.20 6.84 -15.65
CA LEU A 133 -10.29 7.98 -15.75
C LEU A 133 -9.37 8.16 -14.52
N GLY A 134 -9.62 7.43 -13.43
CA GLY A 134 -8.88 7.58 -12.16
C GLY A 134 -9.29 8.82 -11.36
N LEU A 135 -10.41 9.47 -11.72
CA LEU A 135 -10.90 10.71 -11.12
C LEU A 135 -11.89 10.46 -9.96
N ARG A 136 -11.77 9.32 -9.28
CA ARG A 136 -12.64 8.93 -8.17
C ARG A 136 -12.62 9.94 -7.01
N PHE A 137 -11.51 10.62 -6.80
CA PHE A 137 -11.34 11.63 -5.74
C PHE A 137 -12.24 12.87 -5.88
N ILE A 138 -12.92 13.05 -7.01
CA ILE A 138 -13.88 14.14 -7.19
C ILE A 138 -15.10 13.96 -6.26
N ASN A 139 -15.49 12.72 -5.97
CA ASN A 139 -16.55 12.40 -5.03
C ASN A 139 -16.02 11.38 -4.01
N ILE A 140 -16.10 11.74 -2.72
CA ILE A 140 -15.49 10.94 -1.65
C ILE A 140 -16.18 9.59 -1.45
N GLU A 141 -17.49 9.50 -1.58
CA GLU A 141 -18.24 8.25 -1.48
C GLU A 141 -17.90 7.34 -2.65
N MET A 142 -17.89 7.87 -3.88
CA MET A 142 -17.44 7.14 -5.05
C MET A 142 -16.02 6.62 -4.87
N ASN A 143 -15.13 7.41 -4.27
CA ASN A 143 -13.73 7.03 -4.10
C ASN A 143 -13.58 5.75 -3.26
N PHE A 144 -14.39 5.61 -2.21
CA PHE A 144 -14.26 4.51 -1.23
C PHE A 144 -15.33 3.43 -1.35
N MET A 145 -16.49 3.71 -1.97
CA MET A 145 -17.62 2.77 -1.97
C MET A 145 -17.93 2.19 -3.35
N TYR A 146 -17.66 2.91 -4.44
CA TYR A 146 -18.06 2.49 -5.78
C TYR A 146 -17.23 1.33 -6.33
N LEU A 147 -17.86 0.23 -6.76
CA LEU A 147 -17.28 -0.99 -7.30
C LEU A 147 -16.28 -1.66 -6.34
N ASN A 148 -15.05 -1.27 -6.38
CA ASN A 148 -13.97 -1.80 -5.55
C ASN A 148 -13.40 -0.68 -4.67
N ALA A 149 -13.63 -0.78 -3.37
CA ALA A 149 -13.19 0.21 -2.41
C ALA A 149 -11.65 0.39 -2.39
N ALA A 150 -10.87 -0.68 -2.59
CA ALA A 150 -9.40 -0.58 -2.60
C ALA A 150 -8.86 0.38 -3.67
N TRP A 151 -9.63 0.72 -4.71
CA TRP A 151 -9.15 1.60 -5.78
C TRP A 151 -8.99 3.07 -5.36
N TRP A 152 -9.38 3.45 -4.15
CA TRP A 152 -9.07 4.76 -3.60
C TRP A 152 -7.56 5.06 -3.59
N TYR A 153 -6.73 4.04 -3.36
CA TYR A 153 -5.27 4.21 -3.36
C TYR A 153 -4.73 4.52 -4.76
N PHE A 154 -5.31 3.94 -5.83
CA PHE A 154 -4.98 4.32 -7.21
C PHE A 154 -5.29 5.80 -7.47
N SER A 155 -6.49 6.25 -7.07
CA SER A 155 -6.92 7.64 -7.17
C SER A 155 -5.97 8.60 -6.43
N MET A 156 -5.53 8.23 -5.23
CA MET A 156 -4.53 8.99 -4.47
C MET A 156 -3.17 9.01 -5.17
N LEU A 157 -2.72 7.89 -5.75
CA LEU A 157 -1.45 7.85 -6.49
C LEU A 157 -1.46 8.77 -7.70
N ILE A 158 -2.57 8.90 -8.42
CA ILE A 158 -2.71 9.85 -9.54
C ILE A 158 -2.50 11.28 -9.05
N GLN A 159 -3.09 11.65 -7.90
CA GLN A 159 -2.86 12.96 -7.31
C GLN A 159 -1.38 13.18 -6.97
N PHE A 160 -0.70 12.21 -6.35
CA PHE A 160 0.73 12.31 -6.08
C PHE A 160 1.55 12.44 -7.37
N TYR A 161 1.20 11.72 -8.43
CA TYR A 161 1.94 11.83 -9.70
C TYR A 161 1.78 13.20 -10.33
N LEU A 162 0.61 13.84 -10.21
CA LEU A 162 0.39 15.20 -10.72
C LEU A 162 1.32 16.21 -10.03
N ILE A 163 1.49 16.12 -8.72
CA ILE A 163 2.32 17.06 -7.95
C ILE A 163 3.80 16.62 -7.82
N PHE A 164 4.15 15.39 -8.25
CA PHE A 164 5.48 14.82 -8.05
C PHE A 164 6.63 15.65 -8.65
N PRO A 165 6.53 16.28 -9.84
CA PRO A 165 7.60 17.14 -10.35
C PRO A 165 7.95 18.28 -9.39
N LEU A 166 6.94 18.90 -8.77
CA LEU A 166 7.13 19.93 -7.76
C LEU A 166 7.81 19.38 -6.50
N LEU A 167 7.35 18.24 -6.01
CA LEU A 167 7.95 17.57 -4.84
C LEU A 167 9.40 17.17 -5.11
N PHE A 168 9.69 16.63 -6.29
CA PHE A 168 11.03 16.25 -6.72
C PHE A 168 11.98 17.46 -6.80
N TRP A 169 11.51 18.55 -7.40
CA TRP A 169 12.25 19.80 -7.45
C TRP A 169 12.52 20.36 -6.05
N ALA A 170 11.50 20.43 -5.18
CA ALA A 170 11.62 20.94 -3.83
C ALA A 170 12.61 20.12 -2.99
N ALA A 171 12.52 18.78 -3.05
CA ALA A 171 13.41 17.87 -2.33
C ALA A 171 14.89 18.06 -2.76
N ARG A 172 15.13 18.29 -4.06
CA ARG A 172 16.48 18.54 -4.57
C ARG A 172 17.00 19.93 -4.26
N LYS A 173 16.14 20.94 -4.31
CA LYS A 173 16.52 22.35 -4.08
C LYS A 173 16.80 22.63 -2.61
N PHE A 174 15.94 22.17 -1.72
CA PHE A 174 16.02 22.50 -0.30
C PHE A 174 16.74 21.42 0.53
N GLY A 175 16.96 20.23 -0.04
CA GLY A 175 17.53 19.09 0.66
C GLY A 175 16.50 18.28 1.42
N ALA A 176 16.95 17.12 1.93
CA ALA A 176 16.08 16.08 2.49
C ALA A 176 15.28 16.56 3.72
N TRP A 177 15.96 17.12 4.73
CA TRP A 177 15.32 17.47 6.00
C TRP A 177 14.38 18.67 5.90
N PRO A 178 14.78 19.83 5.31
CA PRO A 178 13.85 20.95 5.12
C PRO A 178 12.63 20.55 4.30
N PHE A 179 12.81 19.74 3.25
CA PHE A 179 11.71 19.22 2.46
C PHE A 179 10.75 18.36 3.30
N LEU A 180 11.27 17.41 4.10
CA LEU A 180 10.43 16.56 4.95
C LEU A 180 9.65 17.38 5.98
N ILE A 181 10.31 18.31 6.65
CA ILE A 181 9.68 19.18 7.66
C ILE A 181 8.53 19.98 7.01
N ALA A 182 8.78 20.60 5.84
CA ALA A 182 7.76 21.36 5.11
C ALA A 182 6.60 20.46 4.66
N ALA A 183 6.89 19.27 4.14
CA ALA A 183 5.88 18.31 3.70
C ALA A 183 5.02 17.81 4.89
N CYS A 184 5.63 17.54 6.03
CA CYS A 184 4.93 17.20 7.27
C CYS A 184 4.06 18.35 7.76
N ALA A 185 4.61 19.58 7.81
CA ALA A 185 3.88 20.75 8.23
C ALA A 185 2.64 20.97 7.35
N VAL A 186 2.78 20.92 6.02
CA VAL A 186 1.66 21.04 5.08
C VAL A 186 0.65 19.92 5.24
N GLY A 187 1.11 18.67 5.28
CA GLY A 187 0.22 17.50 5.40
C GLY A 187 -0.58 17.53 6.70
N PHE A 188 0.08 17.76 7.83
CA PHE A 188 -0.58 17.82 9.15
C PHE A 188 -1.50 19.04 9.28
N PHE A 189 -1.11 20.19 8.75
CA PHE A 189 -1.97 21.37 8.74
C PHE A 189 -3.24 21.13 7.93
N VAL A 190 -3.15 20.54 6.75
CA VAL A 190 -4.31 20.19 5.93
C VAL A 190 -5.20 19.17 6.64
N ARG A 191 -4.62 18.13 7.26
CA ARG A 191 -5.38 17.18 8.07
C ARG A 191 -6.12 17.84 9.22
N TYR A 192 -5.46 18.77 9.93
CA TYR A 192 -6.09 19.56 10.98
C TYR A 192 -7.28 20.36 10.47
N LEU A 193 -7.15 21.01 9.31
CA LEU A 193 -8.27 21.77 8.71
C LEU A 193 -9.45 20.85 8.36
N PHE A 194 -9.19 19.68 7.76
CA PHE A 194 -10.25 18.76 7.36
C PHE A 194 -10.97 18.14 8.55
N LEU A 195 -10.24 17.75 9.59
CA LEU A 195 -10.83 17.08 10.77
C LEU A 195 -11.47 18.06 11.76
N GLY A 196 -10.99 19.30 11.81
CA GLY A 196 -11.43 20.35 12.72
C GLY A 196 -12.29 21.41 12.02
N PRO A 197 -11.72 22.57 11.62
CA PRO A 197 -12.49 23.72 11.16
C PRO A 197 -13.42 23.46 9.98
N TRP A 198 -13.03 22.56 9.06
CA TRP A 198 -13.85 22.23 7.89
C TRP A 198 -14.80 21.09 8.10
N ALA A 199 -14.66 20.33 9.22
CA ALA A 199 -15.51 19.21 9.62
C ALA A 199 -15.84 18.24 8.47
N GLN A 200 -14.82 17.91 7.66
CA GLN A 200 -14.99 17.03 6.51
C GLN A 200 -15.06 15.56 6.91
N ASN A 201 -15.63 14.73 6.04
CA ASN A 201 -15.62 13.28 6.22
C ASN A 201 -14.18 12.78 6.37
N GLY A 202 -13.91 11.94 7.39
CA GLY A 202 -12.60 11.36 7.67
C GLY A 202 -11.96 10.58 6.51
N LEU A 203 -12.75 10.14 5.54
CA LEU A 203 -12.25 9.51 4.32
C LEU A 203 -11.34 10.44 3.48
N TRP A 204 -11.53 11.76 3.57
CA TRP A 204 -10.64 12.73 2.92
C TRP A 204 -9.22 12.63 3.46
N VAL A 205 -9.08 12.53 4.79
CA VAL A 205 -7.77 12.40 5.45
C VAL A 205 -7.17 11.02 5.29
N LEU A 206 -8.01 9.98 5.17
CA LEU A 206 -7.57 8.61 4.95
C LEU A 206 -6.83 8.45 3.62
N GLY A 207 -7.26 9.15 2.58
CA GLY A 207 -6.63 9.09 1.25
C GLY A 207 -7.47 9.69 0.12
N GLY A 208 -8.60 10.30 0.43
CA GLY A 208 -9.39 11.03 -0.57
C GLY A 208 -8.60 12.22 -1.12
N PHE A 209 -7.85 12.92 -0.27
CA PHE A 209 -6.98 14.01 -0.66
C PHE A 209 -5.50 13.67 -0.37
N ALA A 210 -4.70 13.52 -1.41
CA ALA A 210 -3.32 13.03 -1.29
C ALA A 210 -2.42 13.88 -0.39
N VAL A 211 -2.68 15.20 -0.28
CA VAL A 211 -1.89 16.09 0.58
C VAL A 211 -2.00 15.68 2.05
N CYS A 212 -3.11 15.08 2.47
CA CYS A 212 -3.26 14.53 3.82
C CYS A 212 -2.31 13.34 4.11
N ARG A 213 -1.79 12.70 3.07
CA ARG A 213 -0.84 11.58 3.14
C ARG A 213 0.56 11.96 2.63
N LEU A 214 0.79 13.29 2.46
CA LEU A 214 2.08 13.82 2.01
C LEU A 214 3.24 13.51 2.97
N PRO A 215 3.06 13.47 4.31
CA PRO A 215 4.13 13.10 5.23
C PRO A 215 4.74 11.73 4.93
N GLU A 216 3.93 10.70 4.73
CA GLU A 216 4.40 9.35 4.43
C GLU A 216 5.10 9.28 3.07
N PHE A 217 4.54 9.94 2.06
CA PHE A 217 5.13 9.96 0.72
C PHE A 217 6.48 10.68 0.71
N ALA A 218 6.57 11.84 1.39
CA ALA A 218 7.79 12.62 1.54
C ALA A 218 8.86 11.87 2.34
N LEU A 219 8.48 11.16 3.40
CA LEU A 219 9.38 10.29 4.15
C LEU A 219 10.03 9.25 3.22
N GLY A 220 9.23 8.60 2.37
CA GLY A 220 9.75 7.66 1.36
C GLY A 220 10.74 8.31 0.41
N MET A 221 10.46 9.52 -0.08
CA MET A 221 11.37 10.27 -0.96
C MET A 221 12.70 10.58 -0.24
N VAL A 222 12.65 11.03 1.01
CA VAL A 222 13.84 11.37 1.81
C VAL A 222 14.68 10.14 2.11
N LEU A 223 14.04 9.03 2.48
CA LEU A 223 14.74 7.76 2.71
C LEU A 223 15.46 7.28 1.44
N ALA A 224 14.88 7.47 0.25
CA ALA A 224 15.54 7.16 -1.02
C ALA A 224 16.77 8.06 -1.27
N MET A 225 16.67 9.36 -0.95
CA MET A 225 17.79 10.30 -1.06
C MET A 225 18.92 9.92 -0.10
N TRP A 226 18.58 9.55 1.12
CA TRP A 226 19.56 9.14 2.14
C TRP A 226 20.24 7.81 1.74
N TYR A 227 19.49 6.81 1.33
CA TYR A 227 20.03 5.51 0.91
C TYR A 227 20.87 5.57 -0.37
N ALA A 228 20.75 6.63 -1.17
CA ALA A 228 21.60 6.84 -2.34
C ALA A 228 23.06 7.11 -1.97
N LYS A 229 23.33 7.59 -0.74
CA LYS A 229 24.68 7.89 -0.26
C LYS A 229 25.45 6.58 0.04
N PRO A 230 26.72 6.45 -0.39
CA PRO A 230 27.50 5.22 -0.17
C PRO A 230 27.59 4.81 1.31
N GLU A 231 27.76 5.78 2.18
CA GLU A 231 27.97 5.57 3.64
C GLU A 231 26.74 4.88 4.30
N SER A 232 25.54 5.13 3.79
CA SER A 232 24.30 4.59 4.36
C SER A 232 24.04 3.11 4.00
N ARG A 233 24.88 2.49 3.18
CA ARG A 233 24.71 1.11 2.73
C ARG A 233 25.44 0.08 3.59
N ALA A 234 26.48 0.50 4.31
CA ALA A 234 27.39 -0.39 5.03
C ALA A 234 26.65 -1.22 6.09
N ASP A 235 25.73 -0.62 6.85
CA ASP A 235 25.04 -1.26 7.98
C ASP A 235 23.55 -1.53 7.74
N GLY A 236 23.16 -1.65 6.48
CA GLY A 236 21.74 -1.75 6.11
C GLY A 236 20.98 -2.93 6.72
N PHE A 237 21.68 -3.97 7.20
CA PHE A 237 21.06 -5.08 7.91
C PHE A 237 20.78 -4.74 9.38
N LEU A 238 21.77 -4.18 10.08
CA LEU A 238 21.63 -3.75 11.47
C LEU A 238 20.54 -2.68 11.59
N LEU A 239 20.55 -1.69 10.70
CA LEU A 239 19.53 -0.65 10.64
C LEU A 239 18.12 -1.22 10.41
N ARG A 240 17.98 -2.23 9.56
CA ARG A 240 16.68 -2.90 9.36
C ARG A 240 16.25 -3.70 10.56
N GLY A 241 17.16 -4.38 11.24
CA GLY A 241 16.89 -5.09 12.50
C GLY A 241 16.47 -4.16 13.62
N LEU A 242 17.20 -3.05 13.82
CA LEU A 242 16.82 -2.00 14.77
C LEU A 242 15.48 -1.37 14.40
N GLY A 243 15.24 -1.12 13.11
CA GLY A 243 13.96 -0.64 12.60
C GLY A 243 12.80 -1.58 12.90
N LEU A 244 12.99 -2.91 12.75
CA LEU A 244 11.99 -3.90 13.12
C LEU A 244 11.62 -3.79 14.60
N VAL A 245 12.62 -3.78 15.48
CA VAL A 245 12.39 -3.64 16.93
C VAL A 245 11.69 -2.33 17.24
N ALA A 246 12.18 -1.21 16.70
CA ALA A 246 11.56 0.10 16.89
C ALA A 246 10.11 0.13 16.39
N GLY A 247 9.84 -0.44 15.21
CA GLY A 247 8.50 -0.52 14.64
C GLY A 247 7.54 -1.28 15.54
N VAL A 248 7.96 -2.43 16.08
CA VAL A 248 7.15 -3.23 16.99
C VAL A 248 6.92 -2.51 18.33
N VAL A 249 7.97 -1.92 18.91
CA VAL A 249 7.90 -1.28 20.24
C VAL A 249 7.09 0.03 20.20
N LEU A 250 7.23 0.81 19.13
CA LEU A 250 6.58 2.12 19.02
C LEU A 250 5.14 2.02 18.48
N TYR A 251 4.77 0.89 17.89
CA TYR A 251 3.43 0.74 17.29
C TYR A 251 2.28 0.89 18.29
N PRO A 252 2.31 0.30 19.50
CA PRO A 252 1.25 0.54 20.48
C PRO A 252 1.11 2.02 20.87
N ALA A 253 2.24 2.73 21.01
CA ALA A 253 2.21 4.18 21.26
C ALA A 253 1.64 4.97 20.07
N ALA A 254 1.92 4.53 18.85
CA ALA A 254 1.35 5.14 17.64
C ALA A 254 -0.17 4.89 17.56
N LEU A 255 -0.66 3.71 17.96
CA LEU A 255 -2.10 3.42 18.06
C LEU A 255 -2.79 4.30 19.09
N TRP A 256 -2.13 4.58 20.20
CA TRP A 256 -2.69 5.44 21.24
C TRP A 256 -2.99 6.87 20.75
N LEU A 257 -2.36 7.32 19.66
CA LEU A 257 -2.70 8.59 19.02
C LEU A 257 -4.12 8.65 18.46
N TYR A 258 -4.81 7.53 18.25
CA TYR A 258 -6.24 7.55 17.87
C TYR A 258 -7.11 8.26 18.91
N ASP A 259 -6.77 8.13 20.19
CA ASP A 259 -7.51 8.75 21.28
C ASP A 259 -7.22 10.24 21.45
N TYR A 260 -6.07 10.72 20.93
CA TYR A 260 -5.58 12.07 21.17
C TYR A 260 -5.46 12.93 19.91
N SER A 261 -5.09 12.35 18.78
CA SER A 261 -4.88 13.13 17.56
C SER A 261 -4.92 12.30 16.29
N TYR A 262 -6.05 12.34 15.59
CA TYR A 262 -6.18 11.80 14.24
C TYR A 262 -5.26 12.49 13.20
N VAL A 263 -4.69 13.65 13.55
CA VAL A 263 -3.80 14.39 12.65
C VAL A 263 -2.52 13.60 12.35
N PHE A 264 -1.94 12.95 13.35
CA PHE A 264 -0.62 12.29 13.26
C PHE A 264 -0.69 10.78 13.13
N VAL A 265 -1.83 10.15 13.45
CA VAL A 265 -1.94 8.72 13.64
C VAL A 265 -1.52 7.90 12.42
N ASP A 266 -1.97 8.27 11.22
CA ASP A 266 -1.64 7.52 10.01
C ASP A 266 -0.15 7.56 9.68
N PHE A 267 0.50 8.73 9.88
CA PHE A 267 1.94 8.86 9.70
C PHE A 267 2.72 8.02 10.70
N ALA A 268 2.34 8.05 11.98
CA ALA A 268 2.99 7.30 13.04
C ALA A 268 2.82 5.77 12.83
N THR A 269 1.59 5.30 12.69
CA THR A 269 1.29 3.87 12.50
C THR A 269 1.84 3.33 11.17
N GLY A 270 1.71 4.11 10.08
CA GLY A 270 2.25 3.77 8.77
C GLY A 270 3.79 3.68 8.78
N THR A 271 4.46 4.57 9.52
CA THR A 271 5.93 4.53 9.70
C THR A 271 6.35 3.31 10.51
N CYS A 272 5.68 3.01 11.62
CA CYS A 272 5.96 1.80 12.40
C CYS A 272 5.74 0.53 11.55
N CYS A 273 4.65 0.45 10.82
CA CYS A 273 4.36 -0.67 9.94
C CYS A 273 5.42 -0.80 8.81
N PHE A 274 5.87 0.33 8.24
CA PHE A 274 6.97 0.34 7.26
C PHE A 274 8.27 -0.22 7.85
N LEU A 275 8.65 0.17 9.08
CA LEU A 275 9.83 -0.34 9.75
C LEU A 275 9.75 -1.85 9.99
N VAL A 276 8.59 -2.34 10.43
CA VAL A 276 8.33 -3.79 10.60
C VAL A 276 8.48 -4.52 9.26
N ILE A 277 7.82 -4.04 8.21
CA ILE A 277 7.84 -4.64 6.88
C ILE A 277 9.26 -4.69 6.30
N VAL A 278 10.02 -3.61 6.41
CA VAL A 278 11.41 -3.53 5.90
C VAL A 278 12.34 -4.42 6.71
N GLY A 279 12.15 -4.51 8.01
CA GLY A 279 12.88 -5.42 8.87
C GLY A 279 12.63 -6.89 8.51
N LEU A 280 11.36 -7.29 8.39
CA LEU A 280 10.97 -8.63 7.94
C LEU A 280 11.49 -8.94 6.54
N ALA A 281 11.41 -7.97 5.62
CA ALA A 281 11.97 -8.13 4.27
C ALA A 281 13.48 -8.37 4.30
N GLY A 282 14.20 -7.73 5.21
CA GLY A 282 15.63 -7.95 5.45
C GLY A 282 15.93 -9.38 5.95
N LEU A 283 15.08 -9.93 6.81
CA LEU A 283 15.19 -11.31 7.28
C LEU A 283 14.88 -12.32 6.15
N ILE A 284 13.77 -12.12 5.43
CA ILE A 284 13.36 -12.98 4.31
C ILE A 284 14.43 -13.00 3.22
N ALA A 285 15.06 -11.86 2.95
CA ALA A 285 16.11 -11.76 1.94
C ALA A 285 17.34 -12.66 2.18
N ARG A 286 17.52 -13.19 3.40
CA ARG A 286 18.56 -14.19 3.72
C ARG A 286 18.25 -15.59 3.19
N PHE A 287 16.98 -15.91 3.00
CA PHE A 287 16.55 -17.22 2.52
C PHE A 287 16.26 -17.12 1.01
N THR A 288 17.22 -17.55 0.19
CA THR A 288 17.21 -17.34 -1.28
C THR A 288 15.92 -17.82 -1.95
N TRP A 289 15.39 -18.98 -1.56
CA TRP A 289 14.16 -19.52 -2.15
C TRP A 289 12.94 -18.68 -1.76
N LEU A 290 12.84 -18.28 -0.48
CA LEU A 290 11.74 -17.47 0.03
C LEU A 290 11.79 -16.05 -0.56
N ALA A 291 12.99 -15.46 -0.64
CA ALA A 291 13.21 -14.17 -1.28
C ALA A 291 12.80 -14.19 -2.77
N LYS A 292 13.08 -15.29 -3.48
CA LYS A 292 12.69 -15.43 -4.90
C LYS A 292 11.17 -15.48 -5.06
N ILE A 293 10.46 -16.27 -4.26
CA ILE A 293 8.99 -16.37 -4.31
C ILE A 293 8.35 -15.03 -3.93
N THR A 294 8.72 -14.47 -2.78
CA THR A 294 8.11 -13.23 -2.28
C THR A 294 8.43 -12.04 -3.18
N SER A 295 9.62 -11.97 -3.77
CA SER A 295 9.95 -10.88 -4.70
C SER A 295 9.10 -10.93 -5.98
N VAL A 296 8.69 -12.11 -6.46
CA VAL A 296 7.76 -12.22 -7.60
C VAL A 296 6.41 -11.59 -7.25
N VAL A 297 5.86 -11.92 -6.07
CA VAL A 297 4.61 -11.29 -5.58
C VAL A 297 4.77 -9.77 -5.48
N GLY A 298 5.90 -9.30 -4.98
CA GLY A 298 6.17 -7.86 -4.86
C GLY A 298 6.30 -7.12 -6.19
N VAL A 299 6.86 -7.80 -7.22
CA VAL A 299 6.95 -7.26 -8.59
C VAL A 299 5.58 -7.03 -9.20
N TYR A 300 4.67 -7.98 -9.00
CA TYR A 300 3.30 -7.98 -9.51
C TYR A 300 2.27 -7.64 -8.43
N SER A 301 2.70 -6.95 -7.36
CA SER A 301 1.82 -6.55 -6.26
C SER A 301 0.72 -5.58 -6.69
N TYR A 302 0.89 -4.89 -7.80
CA TYR A 302 -0.09 -3.96 -8.34
C TYR A 302 -1.32 -4.70 -8.89
N GLY A 303 -1.12 -5.81 -9.61
CA GLY A 303 -2.22 -6.66 -10.08
C GLY A 303 -3.00 -7.27 -8.91
N LEU A 304 -2.29 -7.80 -7.90
CA LEU A 304 -2.92 -8.29 -6.68
C LEU A 304 -3.69 -7.18 -5.96
N TYR A 305 -3.09 -5.99 -5.80
CA TYR A 305 -3.74 -4.83 -5.18
C TYR A 305 -5.05 -4.46 -5.88
N LEU A 306 -5.07 -4.40 -7.19
CA LEU A 306 -6.27 -3.98 -7.93
C LEU A 306 -7.41 -4.99 -7.89
N THR A 307 -7.12 -6.26 -7.63
CA THR A 307 -8.11 -7.33 -7.76
C THR A 307 -8.52 -7.99 -6.45
N HIS A 308 -7.73 -7.89 -5.38
CA HIS A 308 -7.93 -8.71 -4.16
C HIS A 308 -9.26 -8.48 -3.46
N GLN A 309 -9.64 -7.21 -3.22
CA GLN A 309 -10.69 -6.90 -2.26
C GLN A 309 -12.07 -7.49 -2.63
N PRO A 310 -12.57 -7.39 -3.87
CA PRO A 310 -13.87 -7.98 -4.22
C PRO A 310 -13.90 -9.50 -4.08
N TYR A 311 -12.80 -10.18 -4.38
CA TYR A 311 -12.68 -11.64 -4.18
C TYR A 311 -12.62 -12.00 -2.70
N VAL A 312 -11.87 -11.22 -1.91
CA VAL A 312 -11.75 -11.42 -0.47
C VAL A 312 -13.08 -11.23 0.23
N ILE A 313 -13.84 -10.18 -0.14
CA ILE A 313 -15.17 -9.94 0.39
C ILE A 313 -16.11 -11.09 -0.01
N TRP A 314 -16.13 -11.46 -1.29
CA TRP A 314 -16.96 -12.56 -1.76
C TRP A 314 -16.66 -13.85 -0.96
N LEU A 315 -15.41 -14.23 -0.82
CA LEU A 315 -15.00 -15.41 -0.07
C LEU A 315 -15.36 -15.31 1.40
N GLY A 316 -15.09 -14.16 2.04
CA GLY A 316 -15.36 -13.93 3.46
C GLY A 316 -16.85 -14.03 3.82
N LEU A 317 -17.75 -13.61 2.90
CA LEU A 317 -19.19 -13.77 3.08
C LEU A 317 -19.65 -15.24 3.06
N HIS A 318 -18.85 -16.17 2.51
CA HIS A 318 -19.15 -17.59 2.44
C HIS A 318 -18.44 -18.43 3.51
N ILE A 319 -17.56 -17.82 4.30
CA ILE A 319 -16.78 -18.50 5.35
C ILE A 319 -17.25 -18.01 6.73
N ARG A 320 -17.60 -18.93 7.59
CA ARG A 320 -17.87 -18.61 9.00
C ARG A 320 -16.56 -18.41 9.77
N PRO A 321 -16.57 -17.67 10.90
CA PRO A 321 -15.43 -17.59 11.79
C PRO A 321 -14.90 -18.99 12.15
N GLN A 322 -13.61 -19.17 12.01
CA GLN A 322 -12.91 -20.44 12.23
C GLN A 322 -11.87 -20.30 13.34
N PRO A 323 -11.44 -21.40 13.98
CA PRO A 323 -10.26 -21.39 14.83
C PRO A 323 -9.05 -20.78 14.11
N ILE A 324 -8.19 -20.07 14.85
CA ILE A 324 -7.08 -19.27 14.30
C ILE A 324 -6.25 -20.03 13.26
N LEU A 325 -5.87 -21.26 13.56
CA LEU A 325 -5.02 -22.06 12.66
C LEU A 325 -5.71 -22.38 11.33
N ILE A 326 -7.00 -22.72 11.37
CA ILE A 326 -7.80 -23.01 10.17
C ILE A 326 -7.98 -21.73 9.38
N PHE A 327 -8.31 -20.62 10.04
CA PHE A 327 -8.42 -19.31 9.42
C PHE A 327 -7.13 -18.90 8.71
N LEU A 328 -5.98 -19.04 9.37
CA LEU A 328 -4.66 -18.73 8.78
C LEU A 328 -4.35 -19.62 7.57
N LEU A 329 -4.69 -20.91 7.63
CA LEU A 329 -4.51 -21.82 6.50
C LEU A 329 -5.36 -21.40 5.29
N ILE A 330 -6.65 -21.11 5.51
CA ILE A 330 -7.54 -20.63 4.46
C ILE A 330 -7.02 -19.30 3.88
N PHE A 331 -6.57 -18.38 4.75
CA PHE A 331 -5.96 -17.12 4.31
C PHE A 331 -4.72 -17.36 3.43
N LEU A 332 -3.79 -18.23 3.84
CA LEU A 332 -2.57 -18.50 3.07
C LEU A 332 -2.88 -19.10 1.68
N ILE A 333 -3.86 -20.01 1.60
CA ILE A 333 -4.32 -20.58 0.33
C ILE A 333 -4.94 -19.45 -0.53
N THR A 334 -5.80 -18.62 0.05
CA THR A 334 -6.43 -17.48 -0.63
C THR A 334 -5.39 -16.50 -1.14
N LEU A 335 -4.42 -16.13 -0.31
CA LEU A 335 -3.32 -15.24 -0.69
C LEU A 335 -2.48 -15.83 -1.85
N ALA A 336 -2.18 -17.12 -1.81
CA ALA A 336 -1.43 -17.78 -2.89
C ALA A 336 -2.21 -17.75 -4.22
N ILE A 337 -3.51 -18.08 -4.20
CA ILE A 337 -4.38 -18.04 -5.39
C ILE A 337 -4.49 -16.62 -5.94
N LEU A 338 -4.79 -15.64 -5.10
CA LEU A 338 -4.92 -14.24 -5.52
C LEU A 338 -3.59 -13.65 -6.02
N SER A 339 -2.46 -14.05 -5.41
CA SER A 339 -1.13 -13.62 -5.85
C SER A 339 -0.79 -14.20 -7.22
N ALA A 340 -1.11 -15.47 -7.47
CA ALA A 340 -0.95 -16.10 -8.78
C ALA A 340 -1.85 -15.43 -9.82
N TRP A 341 -3.12 -15.21 -9.50
CA TRP A 341 -4.09 -14.54 -10.36
C TRP A 341 -3.65 -13.11 -10.73
N GLY A 342 -3.32 -12.28 -9.73
CA GLY A 342 -2.82 -10.91 -9.95
C GLY A 342 -1.55 -10.88 -10.79
N THR A 343 -0.63 -11.84 -10.57
CA THR A 343 0.59 -11.98 -11.37
C THR A 343 0.30 -12.32 -12.82
N VAL A 344 -0.61 -13.26 -13.09
CA VAL A 344 -0.99 -13.64 -14.46
C VAL A 344 -1.62 -12.46 -15.19
N LEU A 345 -2.55 -11.76 -14.55
CA LEU A 345 -3.21 -10.59 -15.13
C LEU A 345 -2.23 -9.45 -15.44
N GLU A 346 -1.38 -9.08 -14.46
CA GLU A 346 -0.42 -7.99 -14.65
C GLU A 346 0.64 -8.34 -15.69
N LYS A 347 1.18 -9.56 -15.67
CA LYS A 347 2.16 -10.04 -16.65
C LYS A 347 1.57 -10.10 -18.05
N GLY A 348 0.34 -10.62 -18.19
CA GLY A 348 -0.39 -10.66 -19.46
C GLY A 348 -0.64 -9.26 -20.02
N THR A 349 -1.13 -8.35 -19.18
CA THR A 349 -1.37 -6.95 -19.55
C THR A 349 -0.10 -6.26 -20.01
N ASN A 350 0.99 -6.38 -19.25
CA ASN A 350 2.28 -5.79 -19.59
C ASN A 350 2.83 -6.36 -20.90
N SER A 351 2.68 -7.66 -21.15
CA SER A 351 3.11 -8.29 -22.42
C SER A 351 2.31 -7.74 -23.61
N LEU A 352 0.98 -7.62 -23.47
CA LEU A 352 0.11 -7.06 -24.51
C LEU A 352 0.50 -5.60 -24.85
N VAL A 353 0.64 -4.76 -23.81
CA VAL A 353 1.02 -3.36 -23.97
C VAL A 353 2.37 -3.22 -24.66
N ASN A 354 3.37 -4.01 -24.27
CA ASN A 354 4.69 -3.99 -24.90
C ASN A 354 4.64 -4.38 -26.38
N ARG A 355 3.84 -5.39 -26.75
CA ARG A 355 3.62 -5.79 -28.16
C ARG A 355 2.97 -4.68 -28.99
N LEU A 356 1.98 -3.97 -28.43
CA LEU A 356 1.30 -2.87 -29.11
C LEU A 356 2.25 -1.67 -29.33
N LEU A 357 3.07 -1.34 -28.33
CA LEU A 357 4.04 -0.26 -28.42
C LEU A 357 5.18 -0.56 -29.39
N SER A 358 5.65 -1.83 -29.48
CA SER A 358 6.70 -2.23 -30.45
C SER A 358 6.19 -2.19 -31.89
N ARG A 359 4.94 -2.61 -32.14
CA ARG A 359 4.32 -2.52 -33.47
C ARG A 359 4.20 -1.08 -33.96
N ARG A 360 3.84 -0.13 -33.08
CA ARG A 360 3.79 1.31 -33.45
C ARG A 360 5.14 1.88 -33.84
N LYS A 361 6.24 1.42 -33.24
CA LYS A 361 7.59 1.83 -33.64
C LYS A 361 8.00 1.25 -34.99
N ALA A 362 7.56 0.04 -35.33
CA ALA A 362 7.86 -0.61 -36.59
C ALA A 362 7.05 -0.03 -37.79
N VAL A 363 5.90 0.59 -37.55
CA VAL A 363 5.04 1.22 -38.59
C VAL A 363 5.44 2.71 -38.82
N ALA A 364 6.19 3.30 -37.89
CA ALA A 364 6.64 4.70 -37.96
C ALA A 364 8.05 4.85 -38.58
N ILE A 365 8.67 3.77 -39.10
CA ILE A 365 9.88 3.69 -39.90
C ILE A 365 9.47 3.33 -41.34
#